data_2af86e8b5513549fccd968c867ce88b8
#
_entry.id   2af86e8b5513549fccd968c867ce88b8
#
_cell.length_a   1.000
_cell.length_b   1.000
_cell.length_c   1.000
_cell.angle_alpha   90.00
_cell.angle_beta   90.00
_cell.angle_gamma   90.00
#
_symmetry.space_group_name_H-M   'P 1'
#
loop_
_entity.id
_entity.type
_entity.pdbx_description
1 polymer ?
#
loop_
_entity_poly.entity_id
_entity_poly.type
_entity_poly.pdbx_seq_one_letter_code
_entity_poly.pdbx_strand_id
1 'polypeptide(L)'
;DAATTGSSCYISDIVDVPTVQNVLMVSDASRFIIAFGCNDYGSATQDPMLIRWSGQEDPYDWTPDATNQAGSIRLSHGSAIIGVQQTRQEIVVFTDSSVYSMQYLGAPQVWGTQLLGDNISIVGQNAIATAANVVYWMGVDKFYAYDGTVQTLNCDLRRHVFNDFN
;
A
#
# COMPACT_ATOMS: atom_id res chain seq x y z
N ASP A 1 -26.18 49.26 0.92
CA ASP A 1 -26.60 47.86 1.21
C ASP A 1 -25.47 46.96 0.75
N ALA A 2 -24.59 46.59 1.68
CA ALA A 2 -23.54 45.62 1.45
C ALA A 2 -24.17 44.23 1.41
N ALA A 3 -24.25 43.65 0.23
CA ALA A 3 -24.58 42.24 0.09
C ALA A 3 -23.44 41.42 0.73
N THR A 4 -23.71 40.91 1.90
CA THR A 4 -22.83 39.89 2.54
C THR A 4 -22.91 38.65 1.67
N THR A 5 -21.93 38.48 0.78
CA THR A 5 -21.70 37.20 0.12
C THR A 5 -21.26 36.22 1.20
N GLY A 6 -22.21 35.50 1.76
CA GLY A 6 -21.92 34.38 2.62
C GLY A 6 -21.08 33.38 1.83
N SER A 7 -19.84 33.20 2.25
CA SER A 7 -19.01 32.10 1.78
C SER A 7 -19.70 30.81 2.24
N SER A 8 -20.47 30.19 1.36
CA SER A 8 -21.04 28.88 1.62
C SER A 8 -19.92 27.86 1.55
N CYS A 9 -19.58 27.28 2.69
CA CYS A 9 -18.70 26.14 2.74
C CYS A 9 -19.48 24.92 2.22
N TYR A 10 -19.12 24.44 1.06
CA TYR A 10 -19.70 23.22 0.49
C TYR A 10 -18.81 22.03 0.86
N ILE A 11 -19.43 20.99 1.38
CA ILE A 11 -18.82 19.67 1.45
C ILE A 11 -19.18 18.99 0.14
N SER A 12 -18.17 18.65 -0.65
CA SER A 12 -18.33 17.88 -1.89
C SER A 12 -17.54 16.58 -1.80
N ASP A 13 -18.04 15.54 -2.44
CA ASP A 13 -17.30 14.31 -2.60
C ASP A 13 -16.07 14.52 -3.47
N ILE A 14 -14.97 13.84 -3.13
CA ILE A 14 -13.79 13.78 -3.98
C ILE A 14 -14.11 12.87 -5.16
N VAL A 15 -13.93 13.39 -6.38
CA VAL A 15 -14.24 12.63 -7.58
C VAL A 15 -13.26 11.48 -7.74
N ASP A 16 -13.77 10.31 -8.09
CA ASP A 16 -13.00 9.10 -8.43
C ASP A 16 -12.08 8.55 -7.33
N VAL A 17 -12.22 9.04 -6.10
CA VAL A 17 -11.54 8.44 -4.97
C VAL A 17 -11.95 6.97 -4.79
N PRO A 18 -11.03 6.07 -4.40
CA PRO A 18 -11.40 4.71 -4.06
C PRO A 18 -12.43 4.67 -2.93
N THR A 19 -13.56 4.02 -3.16
CA THR A 19 -14.64 3.89 -2.16
C THR A 19 -14.50 2.68 -1.26
N VAL A 20 -13.70 1.71 -1.69
CA VAL A 20 -13.38 0.48 -0.94
C VAL A 20 -11.89 0.23 -1.06
N GLN A 21 -11.20 0.02 0.05
CA GLN A 21 -9.78 -0.30 0.12
C GLN A 21 -9.44 -1.12 1.36
N ASN A 22 -8.38 -1.91 1.31
CA ASN A 22 -7.86 -2.64 2.47
C ASN A 22 -6.95 -1.76 3.33
N VAL A 23 -6.07 -0.99 2.70
CA VAL A 23 -5.13 -0.10 3.38
C VAL A 23 -5.06 1.22 2.65
N LEU A 24 -4.99 2.31 3.40
CA LEU A 24 -4.73 3.66 2.90
C LEU A 24 -3.49 4.21 3.61
N MET A 25 -2.58 4.78 2.86
CA MET A 25 -1.41 5.44 3.43
C MET A 25 -1.02 6.70 2.65
N VAL A 26 -0.24 7.55 3.29
CA VAL A 26 0.42 8.69 2.64
C VAL A 26 1.90 8.38 2.52
N SER A 27 2.46 8.55 1.33
CA SER A 27 3.90 8.43 1.12
C SER A 27 4.62 9.67 1.66
N ASP A 28 5.46 9.50 2.69
CA ASP A 28 6.15 10.62 3.35
C ASP A 28 7.12 11.35 2.41
N ALA A 29 7.83 10.60 1.58
CA ALA A 29 8.87 11.15 0.70
C ALA A 29 8.31 11.85 -0.55
N SER A 30 7.26 11.28 -1.14
CA SER A 30 6.73 11.69 -2.44
C SER A 30 5.35 12.34 -2.37
N ARG A 31 4.70 12.34 -1.19
CA ARG A 31 3.44 13.02 -0.88
C ARG A 31 2.27 12.62 -1.78
N PHE A 32 2.12 11.33 -1.99
CA PHE A 32 0.94 10.72 -2.61
C PHE A 32 0.06 10.09 -1.55
N ILE A 33 -1.23 10.11 -1.76
CA ILE A 33 -2.14 9.22 -1.05
C ILE A 33 -2.27 7.96 -1.88
N ILE A 34 -2.04 6.80 -1.26
CA ILE A 34 -2.02 5.51 -1.95
C ILE A 34 -3.03 4.59 -1.28
N ALA A 35 -3.94 4.04 -2.08
CA ALA A 35 -4.95 3.07 -1.66
C ALA A 35 -4.56 1.68 -2.19
N PHE A 36 -4.54 0.70 -1.31
CA PHE A 36 -4.15 -0.68 -1.59
C PHE A 36 -5.34 -1.62 -1.47
N GLY A 37 -5.49 -2.55 -2.42
CA GLY A 37 -6.61 -3.46 -2.49
C GLY A 37 -7.93 -2.72 -2.65
N CYS A 38 -8.03 -1.86 -3.64
CA CYS A 38 -9.12 -0.93 -3.83
C CYS A 38 -9.95 -1.23 -5.08
N ASN A 39 -11.06 -0.52 -5.25
CA ASN A 39 -11.84 -0.58 -6.48
C ASN A 39 -11.16 0.22 -7.59
N ASP A 40 -11.33 -0.26 -8.84
CA ASP A 40 -10.84 0.42 -10.02
C ASP A 40 -11.66 1.68 -10.34
N TYR A 41 -11.10 2.53 -11.21
CA TYR A 41 -11.74 3.72 -11.73
C TYR A 41 -13.11 3.37 -12.37
N GLY A 42 -14.14 4.11 -11.96
CA GLY A 42 -15.49 3.89 -12.45
C GLY A 42 -16.17 2.58 -12.00
N SER A 43 -15.54 1.80 -11.14
CA SER A 43 -16.08 0.55 -10.60
C SER A 43 -16.39 0.68 -9.11
N ALA A 44 -17.49 0.05 -8.67
CA ALA A 44 -17.79 -0.13 -7.26
C ALA A 44 -17.26 -1.45 -6.68
N THR A 45 -16.75 -2.35 -7.55
CA THR A 45 -16.27 -3.66 -7.14
C THR A 45 -14.80 -3.59 -6.74
N GLN A 46 -14.49 -4.06 -5.54
CA GLN A 46 -13.12 -4.13 -5.03
C GLN A 46 -12.28 -5.13 -5.83
N ASP A 47 -11.10 -4.73 -6.27
CA ASP A 47 -10.01 -5.62 -6.70
C ASP A 47 -8.96 -5.67 -5.58
N PRO A 48 -8.84 -6.78 -4.84
CA PRO A 48 -7.92 -6.89 -3.71
C PRO A 48 -6.44 -6.74 -4.05
N MET A 49 -6.07 -6.78 -5.35
CA MET A 49 -4.69 -6.68 -5.84
C MET A 49 -4.38 -5.34 -6.50
N LEU A 50 -5.36 -4.45 -6.61
CA LEU A 50 -5.20 -3.14 -7.24
C LEU A 50 -4.67 -2.12 -6.26
N ILE A 51 -3.73 -1.31 -6.73
CA ILE A 51 -3.19 -0.15 -6.02
C ILE A 51 -3.53 1.07 -6.84
N ARG A 52 -4.06 2.12 -6.20
CA ARG A 52 -4.31 3.43 -6.83
C ARG A 52 -3.68 4.53 -6.00
N TRP A 53 -3.26 5.59 -6.64
CA TRP A 53 -2.69 6.75 -5.98
C TRP A 53 -3.25 8.05 -6.55
N SER A 54 -3.28 9.07 -5.70
CA SER A 54 -3.70 10.43 -6.05
C SER A 54 -2.65 11.15 -6.90
N GLY A 55 -2.93 12.36 -7.32
CA GLY A 55 -1.90 13.30 -7.78
C GLY A 55 -0.87 13.59 -6.69
N GLN A 56 0.32 14.02 -7.09
CA GLN A 56 1.36 14.41 -6.14
C GLN A 56 0.96 15.72 -5.44
N GLU A 57 0.99 15.69 -4.09
CA GLU A 57 0.56 16.83 -3.25
C GLU A 57 -0.91 17.28 -3.47
N ASP A 58 -1.69 16.50 -4.23
CA ASP A 58 -3.11 16.78 -4.48
C ASP A 58 -3.99 15.58 -4.02
N PRO A 59 -4.66 15.71 -2.87
CA PRO A 59 -5.55 14.66 -2.36
C PRO A 59 -6.88 14.56 -3.11
N TYR A 60 -7.19 15.51 -3.96
CA TYR A 60 -8.47 15.58 -4.68
C TYR A 60 -8.39 14.98 -6.08
N ASP A 61 -7.19 14.83 -6.62
CA ASP A 61 -6.96 14.34 -7.98
C ASP A 61 -6.68 12.82 -7.98
N TRP A 62 -7.70 12.04 -8.32
CA TRP A 62 -7.64 10.57 -8.42
C TRP A 62 -7.93 10.03 -9.82
N THR A 63 -8.23 10.94 -10.76
CA THR A 63 -8.52 10.60 -12.14
C THR A 63 -7.22 10.60 -12.94
N PRO A 64 -6.76 9.46 -13.48
CA PRO A 64 -5.56 9.46 -14.31
C PRO A 64 -5.72 10.30 -15.56
N ASP A 65 -4.82 11.24 -15.77
CA ASP A 65 -4.76 12.14 -16.94
C ASP A 65 -3.31 12.30 -17.41
N ALA A 66 -3.14 12.75 -18.66
CA ALA A 66 -1.82 13.00 -19.23
C ALA A 66 -1.05 14.15 -18.55
N THR A 67 -1.73 14.98 -17.80
CA THR A 67 -1.17 16.18 -17.14
C THR A 67 -0.92 15.98 -15.64
N ASN A 68 -1.46 14.93 -15.02
CA ASN A 68 -1.29 14.62 -13.62
C ASN A 68 -0.44 13.36 -13.40
N GLN A 69 -0.23 13.01 -12.14
CA GLN A 69 0.53 11.82 -11.75
C GLN A 69 -0.36 10.76 -11.07
N ALA A 70 -1.67 10.96 -11.05
CA ALA A 70 -2.59 9.96 -10.54
C ALA A 70 -2.55 8.70 -11.42
N GLY A 71 -2.73 7.54 -10.82
CA GLY A 71 -2.65 6.30 -11.57
C GLY A 71 -2.98 5.06 -10.75
N SER A 72 -2.78 3.92 -11.39
CA SER A 72 -3.01 2.62 -10.77
C SER A 72 -2.03 1.58 -11.28
N ILE A 73 -1.81 0.55 -10.47
CA ILE A 73 -1.06 -0.65 -10.83
C ILE A 73 -1.69 -1.86 -10.16
N ARG A 74 -1.78 -2.96 -10.87
CA ARG A 74 -2.29 -4.23 -10.34
C ARG A 74 -1.15 -5.20 -10.15
N LEU A 75 -1.04 -5.77 -8.95
CA LEU A 75 -0.06 -6.81 -8.64
C LEU A 75 -0.47 -8.14 -9.28
N SER A 76 0.52 -8.95 -9.66
CA SER A 76 0.31 -10.19 -10.42
C SER A 76 0.37 -11.47 -9.58
N HIS A 77 1.02 -11.45 -8.40
CA HIS A 77 1.19 -12.61 -7.53
C HIS A 77 0.49 -12.39 -6.20
N GLY A 78 -0.36 -13.33 -5.84
CA GLY A 78 -1.22 -13.28 -4.67
C GLY A 78 -2.69 -13.16 -5.03
N SER A 79 -3.55 -13.16 -4.04
CA SER A 79 -5.00 -12.97 -4.19
C SER A 79 -5.52 -11.71 -3.51
N ALA A 80 -4.82 -11.22 -2.50
CA ALA A 80 -5.20 -9.99 -1.80
C ALA A 80 -3.96 -9.32 -1.18
N ILE A 81 -3.94 -7.99 -1.18
CA ILE A 81 -2.99 -7.18 -0.42
C ILE A 81 -3.48 -7.18 1.03
N ILE A 82 -2.62 -7.66 1.94
CA ILE A 82 -2.92 -7.80 3.36
C ILE A 82 -2.40 -6.62 4.16
N GLY A 83 -1.20 -6.15 3.85
CA GLY A 83 -0.57 -5.06 4.59
C GLY A 83 0.48 -4.32 3.78
N VAL A 84 0.87 -3.17 4.27
CA VAL A 84 1.90 -2.33 3.67
C VAL A 84 2.76 -1.71 4.75
N GLN A 85 4.04 -1.53 4.46
CA GLN A 85 4.96 -0.87 5.36
C GLN A 85 5.87 0.08 4.59
N GLN A 86 5.85 1.34 4.98
CA GLN A 86 6.77 2.32 4.42
C GLN A 86 8.15 2.20 5.06
N THR A 87 9.17 2.18 4.22
CA THR A 87 10.58 2.35 4.58
C THR A 87 11.07 3.73 4.10
N ARG A 88 12.35 4.02 4.23
CA ARG A 88 12.90 5.31 3.78
C ARG A 88 12.93 5.49 2.27
N GLN A 89 13.02 4.41 1.50
CA GLN A 89 13.25 4.45 0.05
C GLN A 89 12.10 3.83 -0.75
N GLU A 90 11.30 2.99 -0.12
CA GLU A 90 10.30 2.18 -0.79
C GLU A 90 9.13 1.85 0.15
N ILE A 91 8.06 1.38 -0.44
CA ILE A 91 6.90 0.82 0.27
C ILE A 91 6.93 -0.69 0.06
N VAL A 92 7.02 -1.45 1.13
CA VAL A 92 6.92 -2.91 1.09
C VAL A 92 5.45 -3.28 1.14
N VAL A 93 4.98 -3.98 0.12
CA VAL A 93 3.59 -4.42 -0.02
C VAL A 93 3.52 -5.93 0.17
N PHE A 94 2.70 -6.35 1.11
CA PHE A 94 2.50 -7.75 1.46
C PHE A 94 1.17 -8.24 0.89
N THR A 95 1.24 -9.29 0.09
CA THR A 95 0.05 -10.05 -0.30
C THR A 95 -0.08 -11.29 0.59
N ASP A 96 -1.11 -12.07 0.39
CA ASP A 96 -1.32 -13.34 1.09
C ASP A 96 -0.22 -14.38 0.83
N SER A 97 0.51 -14.26 -0.28
CA SER A 97 1.52 -15.23 -0.71
C SER A 97 2.83 -14.65 -1.20
N SER A 98 2.95 -13.32 -1.36
CA SER A 98 4.12 -12.69 -1.96
C SER A 98 4.42 -11.33 -1.35
N VAL A 99 5.64 -10.87 -1.51
CA VAL A 99 6.10 -9.55 -1.05
C VAL A 99 6.65 -8.75 -2.23
N TYR A 100 6.22 -7.50 -2.32
CA TYR A 100 6.65 -6.55 -3.34
C TYR A 100 7.34 -5.34 -2.73
N SER A 101 8.29 -4.78 -3.47
CA SER A 101 8.78 -3.42 -3.31
C SER A 101 8.05 -2.51 -4.27
N MET A 102 7.56 -1.39 -3.79
CA MET A 102 6.96 -0.31 -4.57
C MET A 102 7.80 0.94 -4.39
N GLN A 103 8.36 1.46 -5.48
CA GLN A 103 9.28 2.59 -5.48
C GLN A 103 8.77 3.72 -6.35
N TYR A 104 9.03 4.96 -5.90
CA TYR A 104 8.75 6.14 -6.69
C TYR A 104 9.83 6.31 -7.77
N LEU A 105 9.43 6.30 -9.02
CA LEU A 105 10.32 6.40 -10.19
C LEU A 105 10.29 7.79 -10.83
N GLY A 106 9.31 8.62 -10.49
CA GLY A 106 9.05 9.88 -11.17
C GLY A 106 8.30 9.72 -12.49
N ALA A 107 7.89 10.86 -13.05
CA ALA A 107 7.17 10.87 -14.33
C ALA A 107 8.06 10.33 -15.48
N PRO A 108 7.50 9.60 -16.45
CA PRO A 108 6.08 9.33 -16.67
C PRO A 108 5.53 8.10 -15.91
N GLN A 109 6.38 7.29 -15.32
CA GLN A 109 6.04 5.99 -14.72
C GLN A 109 5.83 6.06 -13.21
N VAL A 110 5.46 7.15 -12.68
CA VAL A 110 5.25 7.54 -11.27
C VAL A 110 5.67 6.49 -10.22
N TRP A 111 5.05 5.32 -10.21
CA TRP A 111 5.36 4.20 -9.30
C TRP A 111 5.69 2.92 -10.08
N GLY A 112 6.71 2.21 -9.61
CA GLY A 112 7.05 0.88 -10.09
C GLY A 112 6.98 -0.15 -8.98
N THR A 113 6.62 -1.39 -9.33
CA THR A 113 6.57 -2.51 -8.40
C THR A 113 7.53 -3.61 -8.83
N GLN A 114 8.23 -4.20 -7.86
CA GLN A 114 9.13 -5.33 -8.07
C GLN A 114 8.77 -6.45 -7.09
N LEU A 115 8.65 -7.66 -7.59
CA LEU A 115 8.46 -8.84 -6.75
C LEU A 115 9.79 -9.13 -6.00
N LEU A 116 9.73 -9.12 -4.67
CA LEU A 116 10.88 -9.42 -3.80
C LEU A 116 10.96 -10.91 -3.45
N GLY A 117 9.81 -11.53 -3.32
CA GLY A 117 9.73 -12.95 -3.02
C GLY A 117 8.33 -13.51 -3.19
N ASP A 118 8.27 -14.76 -3.59
CA ASP A 118 7.05 -15.54 -3.74
C ASP A 118 7.01 -16.66 -2.69
N ASN A 119 5.83 -17.21 -2.42
CA ASN A 119 5.59 -18.17 -1.33
C ASN A 119 6.01 -17.66 0.05
N ILE A 120 5.85 -16.37 0.28
CA ILE A 120 6.11 -15.69 1.53
C ILE A 120 4.79 -15.12 2.03
N SER A 121 4.24 -15.75 3.05
CA SER A 121 2.97 -15.35 3.66
C SER A 121 3.16 -14.31 4.76
N ILE A 122 2.07 -13.63 5.08
CA ILE A 122 1.94 -12.79 6.26
C ILE A 122 0.68 -13.21 7.04
N VAL A 123 0.76 -13.23 8.36
CA VAL A 123 -0.38 -13.60 9.22
C VAL A 123 -1.48 -12.53 9.23
N GLY A 124 -1.11 -11.25 9.11
CA GLY A 124 -2.06 -10.14 9.08
C GLY A 124 -1.37 -8.78 9.04
N GLN A 125 -2.13 -7.74 8.78
CA GLN A 125 -1.60 -6.37 8.61
C GLN A 125 -0.84 -5.83 9.82
N ASN A 126 -1.19 -6.28 11.03
CA ASN A 126 -0.53 -5.85 12.27
C ASN A 126 0.70 -6.72 12.63
N ALA A 127 1.03 -7.71 11.83
CA ALA A 127 2.17 -8.59 12.04
C ALA A 127 3.47 -8.06 11.38
N ILE A 128 3.56 -6.73 11.20
CA ILE A 128 4.69 -6.03 10.59
C ILE A 128 5.28 -5.07 11.61
N ALA A 129 6.61 -5.03 11.70
CA ALA A 129 7.33 -4.07 12.51
C ALA A 129 8.57 -3.57 11.76
N THR A 130 8.91 -2.31 11.94
CA THR A 130 10.12 -1.73 11.34
C THR A 130 11.06 -1.26 12.43
N ALA A 131 12.30 -1.67 12.36
CA ALA A 131 13.37 -1.22 13.24
C ALA A 131 14.66 -1.00 12.45
N ALA A 132 15.31 0.13 12.66
CA ALA A 132 16.58 0.50 11.99
C ALA A 132 16.56 0.33 10.45
N ASN A 133 15.43 0.66 9.81
CA ASN A 133 15.19 0.51 8.36
C ASN A 133 15.11 -0.95 7.87
N VAL A 134 15.00 -1.91 8.76
CA VAL A 134 14.70 -3.31 8.46
C VAL A 134 13.24 -3.57 8.77
N VAL A 135 12.53 -4.20 7.85
CA VAL A 135 11.13 -4.60 8.04
C VAL A 135 11.10 -6.04 8.50
N TYR A 136 10.44 -6.29 9.61
CA TYR A 136 10.24 -7.62 10.19
C TYR A 136 8.77 -7.98 10.11
N TRP A 137 8.45 -9.23 9.77
CA TRP A 137 7.07 -9.70 9.81
C TRP A 137 6.96 -11.16 10.18
N MET A 138 5.77 -11.51 10.62
CA MET A 138 5.41 -12.88 10.98
C MET A 138 4.61 -13.49 9.83
N GLY A 139 5.15 -14.53 9.24
CA GLY A 139 4.44 -15.41 8.31
C GLY A 139 3.63 -16.47 9.05
N VAL A 140 3.00 -17.37 8.30
CA VAL A 140 2.20 -18.48 8.87
C VAL A 140 3.07 -19.49 9.64
N ASP A 141 4.32 -19.68 9.22
CA ASP A 141 5.21 -20.70 9.79
C ASP A 141 6.62 -20.20 10.15
N LYS A 142 6.96 -18.96 9.77
CA LYS A 142 8.31 -18.40 9.91
C LYS A 142 8.26 -16.90 10.20
N PHE A 143 9.36 -16.40 10.74
CA PHE A 143 9.64 -14.98 10.82
C PHE A 143 10.57 -14.57 9.67
N TYR A 144 10.33 -13.40 9.15
CA TYR A 144 11.09 -12.84 8.02
C TYR A 144 11.62 -11.47 8.35
N ALA A 145 12.69 -11.10 7.67
CA ALA A 145 13.25 -9.75 7.67
C ALA A 145 13.57 -9.30 6.25
N TYR A 146 13.46 -8.01 6.01
CA TYR A 146 13.81 -7.37 4.75
C TYR A 146 14.69 -6.14 5.03
N ASP A 147 15.89 -6.17 4.49
CA ASP A 147 16.91 -5.11 4.55
C ASP A 147 17.42 -4.71 3.14
N GLY A 148 16.63 -5.01 2.11
CA GLY A 148 16.99 -4.99 0.69
C GLY A 148 16.91 -6.38 0.08
N THR A 149 16.97 -7.42 0.89
CA THR A 149 16.75 -8.84 0.54
C THR A 149 15.85 -9.49 1.58
N VAL A 150 14.96 -10.38 1.13
CA VAL A 150 14.09 -11.13 2.03
C VAL A 150 14.87 -12.29 2.64
N GLN A 151 14.93 -12.32 3.97
CA GLN A 151 15.62 -13.35 4.75
C GLN A 151 14.66 -14.01 5.74
N THR A 152 14.85 -15.31 5.96
CA THR A 152 14.14 -16.03 7.02
C THR A 152 14.93 -15.91 8.32
N LEU A 153 14.26 -15.48 9.39
CA LEU A 153 14.86 -15.43 10.72
C LEU A 153 14.80 -16.80 11.39
N ASN A 154 15.94 -17.26 11.88
CA ASN A 154 16.00 -18.45 12.71
C ASN A 154 15.47 -18.14 14.12
N CYS A 155 14.49 -18.90 14.56
CA CYS A 155 13.92 -18.80 15.90
C CYS A 155 13.84 -20.20 16.52
N ASP A 156 14.59 -20.42 17.58
CA ASP A 156 14.62 -21.73 18.28
C ASP A 156 13.27 -22.06 18.91
N LEU A 157 12.50 -21.04 19.29
CA LEU A 157 11.15 -21.17 19.86
C LEU A 157 10.05 -21.23 18.80
N ARG A 158 10.38 -21.30 17.51
CA ARG A 158 9.42 -21.28 16.40
C ARG A 158 8.26 -22.23 16.61
N ARG A 159 8.54 -23.50 16.95
CA ARG A 159 7.50 -24.50 17.17
C ARG A 159 6.56 -24.13 18.31
N HIS A 160 7.08 -23.56 19.38
CA HIS A 160 6.26 -23.13 20.50
C HIS A 160 5.34 -21.97 20.13
N VAL A 161 5.89 -20.96 19.48
CA VAL A 161 5.11 -19.77 19.05
C VAL A 161 3.99 -20.15 18.09
N PHE A 162 4.30 -20.91 17.02
CA PHE A 162 3.32 -21.23 15.98
C PHE A 162 2.34 -22.36 16.36
N ASN A 163 2.65 -23.19 17.37
CA ASN A 163 1.69 -24.17 17.88
C ASN A 163 0.69 -23.57 18.89
N ASP A 164 1.07 -22.47 19.53
CA ASP A 164 0.26 -21.81 20.57
C ASP A 164 -0.39 -20.52 20.03
N PHE A 165 -0.27 -20.29 18.75
CA PHE A 165 -0.84 -19.12 18.05
C PHE A 165 -2.33 -19.37 17.77
N ASN A 166 -3.16 -18.50 18.38
CA ASN A 166 -4.62 -18.62 18.30
C ASN A 166 -5.20 -17.55 17.36
#